data_d34d365036808c7619aa746985c83986
#
_entry.id   d34d365036808c7619aa746985c83986
#
_cell.length_a   1.000
_cell.length_b   1.000
_cell.length_c   1.000
_cell.angle_alpha   90.00
_cell.angle_beta   90.00
_cell.angle_gamma   90.00
#
_symmetry.space_group_name_H-M   'P 1'
#
loop_
_entity.id
_entity.type
_entity.pdbx_description
1 polymer ?
#
loop_
_entity_poly.entity_id
_entity_poly.type
_entity_poly.pdbx_seq_one_letter_code
_entity_poly.pdbx_strand_id
1 'polypeptide(L)'
;MSPTVMIVEDDPATRRLYRFLLTNSGYVVLEAEDGMAALERLATTPCDVIITDMNMPRMGGIEMVRTLRQQQSTVHVIMVTAFGTPDTEKHAYRAGVNEYLTKPFDFEELEQRVQIFFAHKQIP
;
A
#
# COMPACT_ATOMS: atom_id res chain seq x y z
N MET A 1 -6.05 -0.11 19.74
CA MET A 1 -6.09 -0.89 18.51
C MET A 1 -4.74 -0.85 17.83
N SER A 2 -4.28 -1.99 17.34
CA SER A 2 -2.98 -2.07 16.68
C SER A 2 -3.06 -1.49 15.27
N PRO A 3 -2.08 -0.68 14.86
CA PRO A 3 -2.05 -0.15 13.50
C PRO A 3 -1.85 -1.27 12.48
N THR A 4 -2.70 -1.32 11.48
CA THR A 4 -2.75 -2.39 10.50
C THR A 4 -2.35 -1.89 9.12
N VAL A 5 -1.38 -2.57 8.51
CA VAL A 5 -0.83 -2.24 7.19
C VAL A 5 -1.00 -3.46 6.29
N MET A 6 -1.49 -3.25 5.07
CA MET A 6 -1.56 -4.32 4.07
C MET A 6 -0.44 -4.13 3.05
N ILE A 7 0.29 -5.20 2.77
CA ILE A 7 1.31 -5.25 1.71
C ILE A 7 0.70 -5.97 0.51
N VAL A 8 0.66 -5.30 -0.63
CA VAL A 8 0.18 -5.88 -1.90
C VAL A 8 1.37 -5.96 -2.85
N GLU A 9 1.87 -7.16 -3.05
CA GLU A 9 3.11 -7.40 -3.79
C GLU A 9 3.11 -8.82 -4.34
N ASP A 10 3.36 -8.98 -5.63
CA ASP A 10 3.34 -10.30 -6.25
C ASP A 10 4.62 -11.11 -6.04
N ASP A 11 5.76 -10.45 -5.79
CA ASP A 11 7.00 -11.15 -5.49
C ASP A 11 6.99 -11.66 -4.04
N PRO A 12 7.00 -12.99 -3.82
CA PRO A 12 6.90 -13.52 -2.45
C PRO A 12 8.06 -13.11 -1.55
N ALA A 13 9.27 -13.01 -2.09
CA ALA A 13 10.44 -12.65 -1.28
C ALA A 13 10.35 -11.20 -0.82
N THR A 14 9.98 -10.28 -1.71
CA THR A 14 9.80 -8.88 -1.37
C THR A 14 8.67 -8.69 -0.37
N ARG A 15 7.56 -9.42 -0.58
CA ARG A 15 6.40 -9.34 0.32
C ARG A 15 6.77 -9.81 1.73
N ARG A 16 7.51 -10.91 1.84
CA ARG A 16 7.96 -11.41 3.15
C ARG A 16 8.93 -10.47 3.83
N LEU A 17 9.81 -9.82 3.08
CA LEU A 17 10.75 -8.86 3.63
C LEU A 17 10.02 -7.68 4.25
N TYR A 18 9.07 -7.09 3.52
CA TYR A 18 8.29 -5.97 4.03
C TYR A 18 7.47 -6.38 5.25
N ARG A 19 6.88 -7.57 5.21
CA ARG A 19 6.14 -8.09 6.36
C ARG A 19 7.02 -8.18 7.59
N PHE A 20 8.22 -8.74 7.43
CA PHE A 20 9.17 -8.89 8.54
C PHE A 20 9.53 -7.54 9.14
N LEU A 21 9.91 -6.59 8.28
CA LEU A 21 10.36 -5.27 8.74
C LEU A 21 9.24 -4.49 9.42
N LEU A 22 8.04 -4.50 8.86
CA LEU A 22 6.91 -3.78 9.44
C LEU A 22 6.40 -4.45 10.71
N THR A 23 6.39 -5.77 10.76
CA THR A 23 6.01 -6.49 11.99
C THR A 23 6.97 -6.15 13.12
N ASN A 24 8.26 -6.08 12.82
CA ASN A 24 9.26 -5.70 13.83
C ASN A 24 9.09 -4.26 14.31
N SER A 25 8.48 -3.41 13.49
CA SER A 25 8.19 -2.02 13.88
C SER A 25 6.89 -1.87 14.65
N GLY A 26 6.19 -2.97 14.92
CA GLY A 26 4.99 -2.96 15.77
C GLY A 26 3.67 -2.93 15.02
N TYR A 27 3.68 -3.06 13.69
CA TYR A 27 2.43 -3.07 12.91
C TYR A 27 1.87 -4.48 12.78
N VAL A 28 0.54 -4.55 12.70
CA VAL A 28 -0.14 -5.76 12.25
C VAL A 28 -0.10 -5.74 10.73
N VAL A 29 0.40 -6.80 10.10
CA VAL A 29 0.62 -6.82 8.66
C VAL A 29 -0.29 -7.85 7.99
N LEU A 30 -1.06 -7.39 7.02
CA LEU A 30 -1.85 -8.24 6.13
C LEU A 30 -1.09 -8.33 4.79
N GLU A 31 -1.27 -9.44 4.08
CA GLU A 31 -0.61 -9.66 2.80
C GLU A 31 -1.61 -9.98 1.71
N ALA A 32 -1.32 -9.53 0.49
CA ALA A 32 -2.05 -9.92 -0.71
C ALA A 32 -1.08 -9.99 -1.87
N GLU A 33 -1.28 -10.93 -2.77
CA GLU A 33 -0.36 -11.15 -3.90
C GLU A 33 -0.67 -10.28 -5.12
N ASP A 34 -1.86 -9.71 -5.19
CA ASP A 34 -2.27 -8.81 -6.27
C ASP A 34 -3.49 -7.99 -5.84
N GLY A 35 -3.96 -7.13 -6.73
CA GLY A 35 -5.08 -6.25 -6.42
C GLY A 35 -6.39 -6.99 -6.16
N MET A 36 -6.63 -8.10 -6.86
CA MET A 36 -7.85 -8.89 -6.64
C MET A 36 -7.86 -9.49 -5.24
N ALA A 37 -6.74 -10.12 -4.85
CA ALA A 37 -6.61 -10.70 -3.52
C ALA A 37 -6.73 -9.62 -2.43
N ALA A 38 -6.19 -8.43 -2.69
CA ALA A 38 -6.30 -7.31 -1.76
C ALA A 38 -7.76 -6.90 -1.56
N LEU A 39 -8.51 -6.75 -2.64
CA LEU A 39 -9.93 -6.38 -2.55
C LEU A 39 -10.74 -7.42 -1.79
N GLU A 40 -10.49 -8.70 -2.06
CA GLU A 40 -11.16 -9.79 -1.35
C GLU A 40 -10.88 -9.72 0.15
N ARG A 41 -9.63 -9.52 0.50
CA ARG A 41 -9.24 -9.46 1.92
C ARG A 41 -9.82 -8.24 2.62
N LEU A 42 -9.82 -7.10 1.95
CA LEU A 42 -10.36 -5.85 2.51
C LEU A 42 -11.86 -5.89 2.73
N ALA A 43 -12.57 -6.77 2.01
CA ALA A 43 -14.01 -6.91 2.20
C ALA A 43 -14.37 -7.44 3.59
N THR A 44 -13.45 -8.17 4.23
CA THR A 44 -13.70 -8.76 5.55
C THR A 44 -12.76 -8.26 6.63
N THR A 45 -11.61 -7.69 6.26
CA THR A 45 -10.58 -7.27 7.22
C THR A 45 -10.12 -5.86 6.89
N PRO A 46 -10.55 -4.84 7.62
CA PRO A 46 -10.13 -3.47 7.35
C PRO A 46 -8.66 -3.26 7.70
N CYS A 47 -8.02 -2.30 7.00
CA CYS A 47 -6.68 -1.88 7.34
C CYS A 47 -6.60 -0.35 7.24
N ASP A 48 -5.53 0.21 7.79
CA ASP A 48 -5.33 1.66 7.85
C ASP A 48 -4.53 2.19 6.67
N VAL A 49 -3.54 1.42 6.24
CA VAL A 49 -2.61 1.81 5.17
C VAL A 49 -2.40 0.62 4.23
N ILE A 50 -2.41 0.88 2.94
CA ILE A 50 -2.05 -0.11 1.93
C ILE A 50 -0.73 0.34 1.30
N ILE A 51 0.26 -0.56 1.27
CA ILE A 51 1.49 -0.38 0.50
C ILE A 51 1.39 -1.33 -0.68
N THR A 52 1.36 -0.79 -1.89
CA THR A 52 1.11 -1.61 -3.09
C THR A 52 2.12 -1.33 -4.18
N ASP A 53 2.52 -2.39 -4.89
CA ASP A 53 3.21 -2.21 -6.16
C ASP A 53 2.20 -1.75 -7.21
N MET A 54 2.71 -1.16 -8.28
CA MET A 54 1.88 -0.71 -9.41
C MET A 54 1.55 -1.86 -10.35
N ASN A 55 2.54 -2.68 -10.68
CA ASN A 55 2.41 -3.74 -11.68
C ASN A 55 2.32 -5.11 -11.03
N MET A 56 1.18 -5.77 -11.18
CA MET A 56 0.91 -7.09 -10.62
C MET A 56 0.00 -7.85 -11.57
N PRO A 57 0.06 -9.20 -11.58
CA PRO A 57 -0.87 -9.98 -12.40
C PRO A 57 -2.31 -9.83 -11.90
N ARG A 58 -3.27 -10.17 -12.72
CA ARG A 58 -4.72 -10.11 -12.52
C ARG A 58 -5.25 -8.69 -12.32
N MET A 59 -4.73 -7.95 -11.34
CA MET A 59 -5.13 -6.56 -11.10
C MET A 59 -3.94 -5.80 -10.52
N GLY A 60 -3.54 -4.73 -11.17
CA GLY A 60 -2.48 -3.86 -10.70
C GLY A 60 -2.94 -2.88 -9.63
N GLY A 61 -1.96 -2.15 -9.07
CA GLY A 61 -2.23 -1.23 -7.97
C GLY A 61 -3.15 -0.06 -8.34
N ILE A 62 -2.99 0.51 -9.52
CA ILE A 62 -3.83 1.65 -9.94
C ILE A 62 -5.29 1.23 -10.08
N GLU A 63 -5.53 0.09 -10.73
CA GLU A 63 -6.89 -0.42 -10.88
C GLU A 63 -7.51 -0.76 -9.53
N MET A 64 -6.73 -1.36 -8.64
CA MET A 64 -7.18 -1.67 -7.28
C MET A 64 -7.61 -0.41 -6.54
N VAL A 65 -6.78 0.64 -6.58
CA VAL A 65 -7.09 1.90 -5.89
C VAL A 65 -8.33 2.55 -6.50
N ARG A 66 -8.43 2.54 -7.83
CA ARG A 66 -9.61 3.09 -8.50
C ARG A 66 -10.89 2.39 -8.01
N THR A 67 -10.84 1.07 -7.90
CA THR A 67 -11.97 0.28 -7.41
C THR A 67 -12.30 0.63 -5.95
N LEU A 68 -11.29 0.75 -5.10
CA LEU A 68 -11.49 1.13 -3.71
C LEU A 68 -12.15 2.49 -3.59
N ARG A 69 -11.73 3.47 -4.39
CA ARG A 69 -12.32 4.81 -4.34
C ARG A 69 -13.76 4.81 -4.86
N GLN A 70 -14.07 3.99 -5.85
CA GLN A 70 -15.45 3.80 -6.32
C GLN A 70 -16.33 3.21 -5.23
N GLN A 71 -15.78 2.38 -4.36
CA GLN A 71 -16.47 1.82 -3.20
C GLN A 71 -16.49 2.79 -2.01
N GLN A 72 -16.01 4.01 -2.21
CA GLN A 72 -15.95 5.07 -1.21
C GLN A 72 -15.01 4.77 -0.05
N SER A 73 -14.04 3.88 -0.26
CA SER A 73 -12.98 3.64 0.71
C SER A 73 -12.03 4.85 0.74
N THR A 74 -11.65 5.28 1.94
CA THR A 74 -10.69 6.36 2.15
C THR A 74 -9.36 5.84 2.70
N VAL A 75 -9.12 4.53 2.58
CA VAL A 75 -7.87 3.93 3.08
C VAL A 75 -6.65 4.65 2.47
N HIS A 76 -5.64 4.88 3.29
CA HIS A 76 -4.42 5.56 2.84
C HIS A 76 -3.58 4.60 2.00
N VAL A 77 -3.20 5.02 0.79
CA VAL A 77 -2.45 4.17 -0.15
C VAL A 77 -1.10 4.80 -0.47
N ILE A 78 -0.05 4.03 -0.23
CA ILE A 78 1.32 4.35 -0.64
C ILE A 78 1.69 3.39 -1.78
N MET A 79 1.93 3.92 -2.97
CA MET A 79 2.32 3.11 -4.12
C MET A 79 3.84 3.13 -4.26
N VAL A 80 4.42 1.94 -4.46
CA VAL A 80 5.85 1.79 -4.68
C VAL A 80 6.06 1.09 -6.02
N THR A 81 6.98 1.60 -6.83
CA THR A 81 7.18 1.03 -8.17
C THR A 81 8.60 1.20 -8.67
N ALA A 82 9.07 0.18 -9.41
CA ALA A 82 10.38 0.23 -10.08
C ALA A 82 10.31 0.95 -11.44
N PHE A 83 9.11 1.14 -11.98
CA PHE A 83 8.92 1.65 -13.34
C PHE A 83 8.15 2.97 -13.37
N GLY A 84 8.42 3.82 -12.38
CA GLY A 84 7.74 5.10 -12.28
C GLY A 84 8.20 6.09 -13.35
N THR A 85 7.22 6.72 -14.01
CA THR A 85 7.44 7.85 -14.91
C THR A 85 6.55 8.99 -14.45
N PRO A 86 6.79 10.24 -14.90
CA PRO A 86 5.88 11.34 -14.56
C PRO A 86 4.42 11.05 -14.94
N ASP A 87 4.20 10.38 -16.08
CA ASP A 87 2.84 10.05 -16.51
C ASP A 87 2.19 9.00 -15.61
N THR A 88 2.93 7.96 -15.22
CA THR A 88 2.37 6.93 -14.33
C THR A 88 2.12 7.49 -12.94
N GLU A 89 2.95 8.41 -12.48
CA GLU A 89 2.73 9.09 -11.21
C GLU A 89 1.43 9.90 -11.22
N LYS A 90 1.19 10.66 -12.29
CA LYS A 90 -0.05 11.40 -12.45
C LYS A 90 -1.26 10.47 -12.49
N HIS A 91 -1.15 9.35 -13.20
CA HIS A 91 -2.21 8.34 -13.26
C HIS A 91 -2.52 7.79 -11.87
N ALA A 92 -1.49 7.51 -11.07
CA ALA A 92 -1.65 7.00 -9.72
C ALA A 92 -2.42 7.98 -8.84
N TYR A 93 -2.00 9.26 -8.85
CA TYR A 93 -2.68 10.27 -8.04
C TYR A 93 -4.12 10.51 -8.50
N ARG A 94 -4.38 10.49 -9.79
CA ARG A 94 -5.74 10.63 -10.32
C ARG A 94 -6.64 9.47 -9.89
N ALA A 95 -6.07 8.28 -9.76
CA ALA A 95 -6.81 7.11 -9.30
C ALA A 95 -7.13 7.18 -7.80
N GLY A 96 -6.41 8.03 -7.06
CA GLY A 96 -6.64 8.20 -5.64
C GLY A 96 -5.52 7.71 -4.73
N VAL A 97 -4.33 7.45 -5.29
CA VAL A 97 -3.14 7.13 -4.50
C VAL A 97 -2.74 8.35 -3.69
N ASN A 98 -2.37 8.15 -2.43
CA ASN A 98 -2.01 9.24 -1.53
C ASN A 98 -0.52 9.58 -1.58
N GLU A 99 0.34 8.58 -1.75
CA GLU A 99 1.79 8.77 -1.79
C GLU A 99 2.40 7.83 -2.83
N TYR A 100 3.50 8.27 -3.43
CA TYR A 100 4.13 7.54 -4.52
C TYR A 100 5.64 7.53 -4.31
N LEU A 101 6.24 6.33 -4.31
CA LEU A 101 7.68 6.15 -4.17
C LEU A 101 8.22 5.33 -5.31
N THR A 102 9.37 5.73 -5.86
CA THR A 102 10.06 4.96 -6.90
C THR A 102 11.21 4.17 -6.30
N LYS A 103 11.36 2.92 -6.73
CA LYS A 103 12.49 2.08 -6.34
C LYS A 103 13.73 2.48 -7.16
N PRO A 104 14.95 2.40 -6.61
CA PRO A 104 15.25 1.95 -5.26
C PRO A 104 15.01 3.05 -4.22
N PHE A 105 14.61 2.64 -3.02
CA PHE A 105 14.49 3.55 -1.88
C PHE A 105 14.90 2.77 -0.63
N ASP A 106 15.29 3.52 0.43
CA ASP A 106 15.57 2.88 1.71
C ASP A 106 14.26 2.52 2.40
N PHE A 107 14.23 1.35 3.04
CA PHE A 107 13.04 0.95 3.78
C PHE A 107 12.65 1.99 4.83
N GLU A 108 13.64 2.66 5.41
CA GLU A 108 13.40 3.72 6.40
C GLU A 108 12.51 4.82 5.84
N GLU A 109 12.66 5.17 4.56
CA GLU A 109 11.83 6.19 3.93
C GLU A 109 10.36 5.75 3.89
N LEU A 110 10.12 4.50 3.52
CA LEU A 110 8.77 3.94 3.51
C LEU A 110 8.19 3.89 4.92
N GLU A 111 8.99 3.43 5.88
CA GLU A 111 8.57 3.34 7.28
C GLU A 111 8.22 4.71 7.85
N GLN A 112 9.01 5.75 7.50
CA GLN A 112 8.72 7.11 7.95
C GLN A 112 7.37 7.60 7.44
N ARG A 113 7.03 7.29 6.20
CA ARG A 113 5.72 7.68 5.65
C ARG A 113 4.58 7.01 6.39
N VAL A 114 4.76 5.74 6.73
CA VAL A 114 3.76 5.00 7.51
C VAL A 114 3.64 5.62 8.92
N GLN A 115 4.76 5.91 9.56
CA GLN A 115 4.77 6.53 10.88
C GLN A 115 4.09 7.89 10.89
N ILE A 116 4.37 8.71 9.87
CA ILE A 116 3.77 10.04 9.75
C ILE A 116 2.25 9.92 9.61
N PHE A 117 1.79 8.97 8.80
CA PHE A 117 0.36 8.75 8.66
C PHE A 117 -0.30 8.44 10.00
N PHE A 118 0.26 7.48 10.76
CA PHE A 118 -0.33 7.10 12.03
C PHE A 118 -0.23 8.20 13.09
N ALA A 119 0.84 8.98 13.08
CA ALA A 119 0.97 10.12 13.97
C ALA A 119 -0.12 11.15 13.73
N HIS A 120 -0.41 11.47 12.46
CA HIS A 120 -1.46 12.42 12.11
C HIS A 120 -2.86 11.88 12.41
N LYS A 121 -3.06 10.58 12.23
CA LYS A 121 -4.35 9.94 12.50
C LYS A 121 -4.73 10.00 13.97
N GLN A 122 -3.73 10.03 14.87
CA GLN A 122 -3.96 10.07 16.31
C GLN A 122 -4.25 11.48 16.83
N ILE A 123 -4.08 12.50 16.01
CA ILE A 123 -4.38 13.87 16.41
C ILE A 123 -5.89 14.10 16.29
N PRO A 124 -6.56 14.51 17.39
CA PRO A 124 -8.00 14.76 17.36
C PRO A 124 -8.38 15.87 16.40
#